data_816e5f01d05c7bb70b211f51c487cbb1
#
_entry.id   816e5f01d05c7bb70b211f51c487cbb1
#
_cell.length_a   1.000
_cell.length_b   1.000
_cell.length_c   1.000
_cell.angle_alpha   90.00
_cell.angle_beta   90.00
_cell.angle_gamma   90.00
#
_symmetry.space_group_name_H-M   'P 1'
#
loop_
_entity.id
_entity.type
_entity.pdbx_description
1 polymer ?
#
loop_
_entity_poly.entity_id
_entity_poly.type
_entity_poly.pdbx_seq_one_letter_code
_entity_poly.pdbx_strand_id
1 'polypeptide(L)'
;MGYPTVMLSPSMTPTEFGHGYWYAAELKSFAAEIGVPHASKLRKDELEAAIMDFLVSGKLVQPRRSVRPAAPVKDVERGLSLKLPVMVYTNDAETKEFLERESRRLSPEHKQRSGSRYRLNRWREQQIAAGLKITYGDLVREYVRLNRPDVAHGRAPQVCYINFLSDFFTAEKDAVRSDGLRAWAEVKKLDGPKTYQAWKQAKARR
;
A
#
# COMPACT_ATOMS: atom_id res chain seq x y z
N MET A 1 6.09 -16.03 30.53
CA MET A 1 4.67 -16.25 30.13
C MET A 1 4.50 -15.72 28.72
N GLY A 2 4.31 -16.61 27.74
CA GLY A 2 4.05 -16.19 26.35
C GLY A 2 2.65 -15.58 26.25
N TYR A 3 2.56 -14.37 25.75
CA TYR A 3 1.27 -13.77 25.41
C TYR A 3 0.67 -14.55 24.24
N PRO A 4 -0.63 -14.84 24.24
CA PRO A 4 -1.26 -15.49 23.12
C PRO A 4 -1.04 -14.66 21.86
N THR A 5 -0.37 -15.22 20.88
CA THR A 5 -0.35 -14.64 19.52
C THR A 5 -1.78 -14.79 19.01
N VAL A 6 -2.50 -13.67 18.90
CA VAL A 6 -3.83 -13.66 18.29
C VAL A 6 -3.65 -14.18 16.86
N MET A 7 -4.23 -15.34 16.56
CA MET A 7 -4.21 -15.93 15.22
C MET A 7 -5.46 -15.51 14.46
N LEU A 8 -5.33 -15.32 13.16
CA LEU A 8 -6.49 -15.11 12.28
C LEU A 8 -7.41 -16.35 12.38
N SER A 9 -8.71 -16.10 12.60
CA SER A 9 -9.72 -17.15 12.74
C SER A 9 -11.03 -16.67 12.10
N PRO A 10 -11.82 -17.59 11.48
CA PRO A 10 -13.14 -17.26 10.95
C PRO A 10 -14.14 -16.77 12.03
N SER A 11 -13.88 -17.06 13.30
CA SER A 11 -14.70 -16.61 14.44
C SER A 11 -14.26 -15.28 15.03
N MET A 12 -13.19 -14.67 14.49
CA MET A 12 -12.69 -13.37 14.92
C MET A 12 -13.71 -12.28 14.60
N THR A 13 -13.89 -11.34 15.52
CA THR A 13 -14.76 -10.19 15.26
C THR A 13 -14.10 -9.17 14.31
N PRO A 14 -14.89 -8.40 13.53
CA PRO A 14 -14.37 -7.32 12.69
C PRO A 14 -13.52 -6.31 13.47
N THR A 15 -13.88 -6.04 14.73
CA THR A 15 -13.17 -5.13 15.63
C THR A 15 -11.78 -5.66 15.99
N GLU A 16 -11.69 -6.94 16.39
CA GLU A 16 -10.41 -7.59 16.70
C GLU A 16 -9.50 -7.62 15.47
N PHE A 17 -10.06 -7.95 14.30
CA PHE A 17 -9.32 -7.93 13.05
C PHE A 17 -8.79 -6.53 12.73
N GLY A 18 -9.62 -5.49 12.86
CA GLY A 18 -9.26 -4.10 12.57
C GLY A 18 -8.21 -3.54 13.55
N HIS A 19 -8.17 -4.01 14.79
CA HIS A 19 -7.16 -3.62 15.79
C HIS A 19 -5.84 -4.38 15.61
N GLY A 20 -5.84 -5.50 14.89
CA GLY A 20 -4.68 -6.33 14.64
C GLY A 20 -3.69 -5.69 13.65
N TYR A 21 -2.45 -6.17 13.68
CA TYR A 21 -1.50 -5.96 12.59
C TYR A 21 -1.12 -7.32 11.99
N TRP A 22 -1.44 -7.48 10.73
CA TRP A 22 -1.30 -8.74 10.01
C TRP A 22 -0.23 -8.63 8.92
N TYR A 23 0.62 -9.63 8.80
CA TYR A 23 1.54 -9.70 7.67
C TYR A 23 0.81 -10.16 6.41
N ALA A 24 1.31 -9.73 5.25
CA ALA A 24 0.70 -10.13 3.97
C ALA A 24 0.66 -11.64 3.76
N ALA A 25 1.63 -12.39 4.31
CA ALA A 25 1.64 -13.85 4.26
C ALA A 25 0.50 -14.47 5.09
N GLU A 26 0.27 -13.96 6.29
CA GLU A 26 -0.84 -14.40 7.18
C GLU A 26 -2.19 -14.12 6.53
N LEU A 27 -2.37 -12.90 6.01
CA LEU A 27 -3.61 -12.53 5.29
C LEU A 27 -3.86 -13.40 4.07
N LYS A 28 -2.82 -13.71 3.28
CA LYS A 28 -2.95 -14.60 2.11
C LYS A 28 -3.34 -16.02 2.50
N SER A 29 -2.70 -16.54 3.55
CA SER A 29 -3.00 -17.89 4.06
C SER A 29 -4.45 -17.98 4.54
N PHE A 30 -4.85 -17.02 5.39
CA PHE A 30 -6.20 -16.97 5.94
C PHE A 30 -7.27 -16.68 4.87
N ALA A 31 -7.01 -15.76 3.95
CA ALA A 31 -7.91 -15.49 2.83
C ALA A 31 -8.12 -16.72 1.93
N ALA A 32 -7.07 -17.53 1.73
CA ALA A 32 -7.19 -18.79 0.99
C ALA A 32 -8.00 -19.83 1.78
N GLU A 33 -7.80 -19.92 3.08
CA GLU A 33 -8.54 -20.83 4.00
C GLU A 33 -10.03 -20.54 3.99
N ILE A 34 -10.43 -19.27 4.08
CA ILE A 34 -11.84 -18.86 4.02
C ILE A 34 -12.42 -18.85 2.60
N GLY A 35 -11.62 -19.18 1.58
CA GLY A 35 -12.06 -19.33 0.20
C GLY A 35 -12.08 -18.05 -0.64
N VAL A 36 -11.34 -17.00 -0.27
CA VAL A 36 -11.21 -15.78 -1.10
C VAL A 36 -10.57 -16.14 -2.45
N PRO A 37 -11.24 -15.88 -3.59
CA PRO A 37 -10.69 -16.22 -4.89
C PRO A 37 -9.40 -15.46 -5.18
N HIS A 38 -8.39 -16.19 -5.69
CA HIS A 38 -7.09 -15.60 -6.09
C HIS A 38 -6.34 -14.85 -4.98
N ALA A 39 -6.52 -15.23 -3.70
CA ALA A 39 -5.90 -14.59 -2.53
C ALA A 39 -4.38 -14.34 -2.71
N SER A 40 -3.65 -15.26 -3.36
CA SER A 40 -2.20 -15.12 -3.61
C SER A 40 -1.83 -13.93 -4.50
N LYS A 41 -2.77 -13.43 -5.33
CA LYS A 41 -2.57 -12.32 -6.28
C LYS A 41 -3.06 -10.98 -5.74
N LEU A 42 -3.79 -11.00 -4.64
CA LEU A 42 -4.31 -9.78 -4.03
C LEU A 42 -3.22 -9.02 -3.27
N ARG A 43 -3.35 -7.70 -3.25
CA ARG A 43 -2.54 -6.81 -2.43
C ARG A 43 -2.99 -6.87 -0.97
N LYS A 44 -2.16 -6.37 -0.06
CA LYS A 44 -2.46 -6.41 1.37
C LYS A 44 -3.79 -5.71 1.70
N ASP A 45 -4.02 -4.53 1.15
CA ASP A 45 -5.26 -3.76 1.35
C ASP A 45 -6.51 -4.44 0.77
N GLU A 46 -6.36 -5.13 -0.36
CA GLU A 46 -7.43 -5.92 -0.97
C GLU A 46 -7.77 -7.17 -0.13
N LEU A 47 -6.74 -7.81 0.44
CA LEU A 47 -6.91 -8.93 1.38
C LEU A 47 -7.61 -8.48 2.67
N GLU A 48 -7.15 -7.36 3.26
CA GLU A 48 -7.76 -6.79 4.47
C GLU A 48 -9.23 -6.46 4.23
N ALA A 49 -9.58 -5.84 3.09
CA ALA A 49 -10.95 -5.54 2.73
C ALA A 49 -11.80 -6.82 2.55
N ALA A 50 -11.31 -7.80 1.78
CA ALA A 50 -12.04 -9.05 1.53
C ALA A 50 -12.27 -9.86 2.81
N ILE A 51 -11.28 -9.91 3.71
CA ILE A 51 -11.41 -10.58 5.02
C ILE A 51 -12.40 -9.82 5.91
N MET A 52 -12.31 -8.49 5.95
CA MET A 52 -13.25 -7.66 6.72
C MET A 52 -14.68 -7.88 6.26
N ASP A 53 -14.93 -7.86 4.95
CA ASP A 53 -16.24 -8.11 4.36
C ASP A 53 -16.78 -9.50 4.75
N PHE A 54 -15.92 -10.51 4.72
CA PHE A 54 -16.28 -11.86 5.18
C PHE A 54 -16.64 -11.90 6.67
N LEU A 55 -15.83 -11.28 7.53
CA LEU A 55 -16.08 -11.24 8.98
C LEU A 55 -17.36 -10.48 9.35
N VAL A 56 -17.74 -9.46 8.56
CA VAL A 56 -18.96 -8.67 8.77
C VAL A 56 -20.21 -9.41 8.25
N SER A 57 -20.13 -10.01 7.07
CA SER A 57 -21.31 -10.52 6.35
C SER A 57 -21.44 -12.04 6.36
N GLY A 58 -20.38 -12.76 6.71
CA GLY A 58 -20.30 -14.22 6.55
C GLY A 58 -20.26 -14.67 5.08
N LYS A 59 -20.19 -13.73 4.13
CA LYS A 59 -20.25 -14.02 2.69
C LYS A 59 -18.95 -13.59 2.01
N LEU A 60 -18.48 -14.44 1.10
CA LEU A 60 -17.38 -14.06 0.22
C LEU A 60 -17.93 -13.23 -0.93
N VAL A 61 -17.52 -11.96 -0.99
CA VAL A 61 -17.76 -11.14 -2.18
C VAL A 61 -16.81 -11.65 -3.27
N GLN A 62 -17.38 -12.34 -4.27
CA GLN A 62 -16.58 -12.70 -5.44
C GLN A 62 -16.20 -11.42 -6.18
N PRO A 63 -14.91 -11.11 -6.32
CA PRO A 63 -14.50 -10.03 -7.20
C PRO A 63 -15.04 -10.36 -8.59
N ARG A 64 -15.85 -9.49 -9.17
CA ARG A 64 -16.37 -9.65 -10.54
C ARG A 64 -15.18 -9.78 -11.47
N ARG A 65 -14.92 -11.02 -11.89
CA ARG A 65 -13.88 -11.34 -12.83
C ARG A 65 -14.30 -10.75 -14.16
N SER A 66 -13.73 -9.61 -14.53
CA SER A 66 -13.77 -9.21 -15.93
C SER A 66 -12.99 -10.26 -16.72
N VAL A 67 -13.69 -10.99 -17.58
CA VAL A 67 -13.05 -11.86 -18.57
C VAL A 67 -12.12 -10.95 -19.36
N ARG A 68 -10.80 -11.10 -19.16
CA ARG A 68 -9.82 -10.37 -19.98
C ARG A 68 -9.92 -10.93 -21.39
N PRO A 69 -10.29 -10.12 -22.39
CA PRO A 69 -10.06 -10.47 -23.79
C PRO A 69 -8.58 -10.76 -24.00
N ALA A 70 -8.24 -11.42 -25.13
CA ALA A 70 -6.86 -11.68 -25.54
C ALA A 70 -5.96 -10.51 -25.20
N ALA A 71 -4.81 -10.78 -24.57
CA ALA A 71 -3.98 -9.76 -23.91
C ALA A 71 -3.82 -8.52 -24.80
N PRO A 72 -4.39 -7.39 -24.43
CA PRO A 72 -4.31 -6.20 -25.29
C PRO A 72 -2.85 -5.75 -25.33
N VAL A 73 -2.44 -5.21 -26.47
CA VAL A 73 -1.10 -4.65 -26.70
C VAL A 73 -0.78 -3.67 -25.58
N LYS A 74 0.35 -3.88 -24.91
CA LYS A 74 0.79 -3.02 -23.80
C LYS A 74 1.11 -1.62 -24.30
N ASP A 75 0.91 -0.62 -23.45
CA ASP A 75 1.19 0.76 -23.84
C ASP A 75 2.66 0.97 -24.22
N VAL A 76 3.60 0.26 -23.58
CA VAL A 76 5.02 0.28 -23.91
C VAL A 76 5.29 -0.22 -25.34
N GLU A 77 4.56 -1.23 -25.82
CA GLU A 77 4.68 -1.77 -27.17
C GLU A 77 4.10 -0.83 -28.23
N ARG A 78 3.25 0.13 -27.83
CA ARG A 78 2.66 1.17 -28.69
C ARG A 78 3.56 2.39 -28.86
N GLY A 79 4.69 2.43 -28.11
CA GLY A 79 5.59 3.58 -28.07
C GLY A 79 5.12 4.66 -27.09
N LEU A 80 5.85 4.78 -25.97
CA LEU A 80 5.50 5.73 -24.92
C LEU A 80 5.69 7.18 -25.38
N SER A 81 4.65 7.99 -25.22
CA SER A 81 4.68 9.41 -25.47
C SER A 81 3.74 10.16 -24.51
N LEU A 82 3.97 11.44 -24.27
CA LEU A 82 3.12 12.24 -23.36
C LEU A 82 1.65 12.27 -23.78
N LYS A 83 1.36 12.13 -25.08
CA LYS A 83 -0.02 12.14 -25.63
C LYS A 83 -0.66 10.75 -25.63
N LEU A 84 0.10 9.68 -25.37
CA LEU A 84 -0.43 8.31 -25.40
C LEU A 84 -1.47 8.13 -24.27
N PRO A 85 -2.70 7.69 -24.59
CA PRO A 85 -3.69 7.32 -23.58
C PRO A 85 -3.22 6.10 -22.78
N VAL A 86 -3.47 6.13 -21.47
CA VAL A 86 -3.18 4.99 -20.58
C VAL A 86 -4.28 3.95 -20.73
N MET A 87 -3.98 2.87 -21.44
CA MET A 87 -4.90 1.74 -21.70
C MET A 87 -4.46 0.46 -21.00
N VAL A 88 -3.25 0.01 -21.28
CA VAL A 88 -2.65 -1.22 -20.73
C VAL A 88 -1.31 -0.90 -20.10
N TYR A 89 -1.39 -0.17 -18.98
CA TYR A 89 -0.23 0.25 -18.22
C TYR A 89 0.53 -0.96 -17.65
N THR A 90 1.83 -0.97 -17.84
CA THR A 90 2.77 -1.90 -17.19
C THR A 90 3.78 -1.12 -16.36
N ASN A 91 4.13 -1.65 -15.19
CA ASN A 91 5.13 -1.03 -14.31
C ASN A 91 6.52 -1.66 -14.57
N ASP A 92 6.88 -1.81 -15.85
CA ASP A 92 8.17 -2.34 -16.29
C ASP A 92 9.30 -1.28 -16.22
N ALA A 93 10.50 -1.69 -16.60
CA ALA A 93 11.69 -0.83 -16.57
C ALA A 93 11.54 0.37 -17.52
N GLU A 94 11.06 0.12 -18.75
CA GLU A 94 10.92 1.14 -19.79
C GLU A 94 9.89 2.21 -19.42
N THR A 95 8.72 1.79 -18.89
CA THR A 95 7.71 2.72 -18.40
C THR A 95 8.25 3.58 -17.24
N LYS A 96 9.02 2.98 -16.33
CA LYS A 96 9.64 3.70 -15.21
C LYS A 96 10.67 4.72 -15.70
N GLU A 97 11.49 4.33 -16.64
CA GLU A 97 12.52 5.20 -17.23
C GLU A 97 11.88 6.37 -18.00
N PHE A 98 10.82 6.09 -18.77
CA PHE A 98 10.05 7.12 -19.45
C PHE A 98 9.51 8.16 -18.46
N LEU A 99 8.84 7.71 -17.39
CA LEU A 99 8.30 8.61 -16.37
C LEU A 99 9.39 9.45 -15.69
N GLU A 100 10.53 8.86 -15.34
CA GLU A 100 11.66 9.59 -14.74
C GLU A 100 12.25 10.63 -15.71
N ARG A 101 12.49 10.23 -16.95
CA ARG A 101 13.08 11.11 -17.97
C ARG A 101 12.18 12.32 -18.25
N GLU A 102 10.89 12.09 -18.48
CA GLU A 102 9.95 13.17 -18.76
C GLU A 102 9.67 14.04 -17.53
N SER A 103 9.69 13.45 -16.33
CA SER A 103 9.58 14.22 -15.09
C SER A 103 10.75 15.15 -14.86
N ARG A 104 11.99 14.71 -15.16
CA ARG A 104 13.19 15.58 -15.12
C ARG A 104 13.16 16.69 -16.17
N ARG A 105 12.59 16.41 -17.35
CA ARG A 105 12.40 17.46 -18.37
C ARG A 105 11.43 18.54 -17.92
N LEU A 106 10.35 18.12 -17.23
CA LEU A 106 9.33 19.03 -16.72
C LEU A 106 9.80 19.77 -15.46
N SER A 107 10.61 19.11 -14.62
CA SER A 107 11.16 19.66 -13.37
C SER A 107 12.59 19.16 -13.19
N PRO A 108 13.62 19.95 -13.54
CA PRO A 108 15.03 19.55 -13.39
C PRO A 108 15.41 19.18 -11.95
N GLU A 109 14.79 19.81 -10.97
CA GLU A 109 14.97 19.54 -9.53
C GLU A 109 14.24 18.27 -9.05
N HIS A 110 13.63 17.53 -9.98
CA HIS A 110 12.87 16.33 -9.64
C HIS A 110 13.74 15.28 -8.94
N LYS A 111 13.36 14.95 -7.69
CA LYS A 111 13.98 13.88 -6.91
C LYS A 111 12.88 12.89 -6.48
N GLN A 112 13.10 11.62 -6.78
CA GLN A 112 12.15 10.58 -6.38
C GLN A 112 12.05 10.47 -4.86
N ARG A 113 10.84 10.62 -4.32
CA ARG A 113 10.52 10.40 -2.90
C ARG A 113 10.03 8.97 -2.68
N SER A 114 10.31 8.44 -1.50
CA SER A 114 9.83 7.12 -1.12
C SER A 114 8.30 7.02 -1.24
N GLY A 115 7.83 5.94 -1.85
CA GLY A 115 6.41 5.66 -2.04
C GLY A 115 5.72 6.46 -3.15
N SER A 116 6.41 7.38 -3.86
CA SER A 116 5.78 8.19 -4.92
C SER A 116 5.23 7.34 -6.07
N ARG A 117 5.93 6.28 -6.46
CA ARG A 117 5.45 5.34 -7.50
C ARG A 117 4.22 4.56 -7.07
N TYR A 118 4.15 4.15 -5.82
CA TYR A 118 2.95 3.52 -5.27
C TYR A 118 1.74 4.48 -5.32
N ARG A 119 1.95 5.73 -4.88
CA ARG A 119 0.91 6.77 -4.93
C ARG A 119 0.46 7.09 -6.35
N LEU A 120 1.40 7.15 -7.30
CA LEU A 120 1.09 7.35 -8.72
C LEU A 120 0.21 6.21 -9.27
N ASN A 121 0.53 4.96 -8.95
CA ASN A 121 -0.29 3.82 -9.37
C ASN A 121 -1.70 3.88 -8.77
N ARG A 122 -1.82 4.26 -7.49
CA ARG A 122 -3.14 4.41 -6.84
C ARG A 122 -3.94 5.55 -7.46
N TRP A 123 -3.30 6.68 -7.72
CA TRP A 123 -3.94 7.81 -8.41
C TRP A 123 -4.43 7.39 -9.81
N ARG A 124 -3.59 6.73 -10.60
CA ARG A 124 -3.98 6.21 -11.91
C ARG A 124 -5.19 5.29 -11.83
N GLU A 125 -5.18 4.33 -10.91
CA GLU A 125 -6.29 3.40 -10.69
C GLU A 125 -7.59 4.14 -10.33
N GLN A 126 -7.51 5.16 -9.48
CA GLN A 126 -8.64 6.00 -9.09
C GLN A 126 -9.20 6.79 -10.29
N GLN A 127 -8.33 7.39 -11.13
CA GLN A 127 -8.78 8.12 -12.32
C GLN A 127 -9.53 7.19 -13.29
N ILE A 128 -8.98 6.01 -13.54
CA ILE A 128 -9.59 5.01 -14.44
C ILE A 128 -10.91 4.50 -13.85
N ALA A 129 -10.97 4.24 -12.55
CA ALA A 129 -12.20 3.82 -11.86
C ALA A 129 -13.30 4.90 -11.91
N ALA A 130 -12.90 6.19 -11.92
CA ALA A 130 -13.81 7.32 -12.11
C ALA A 130 -14.22 7.53 -13.58
N GLY A 131 -13.79 6.66 -14.51
CA GLY A 131 -14.12 6.75 -15.93
C GLY A 131 -13.33 7.82 -16.70
N LEU A 132 -12.30 8.39 -16.09
CA LEU A 132 -11.50 9.44 -16.73
C LEU A 132 -10.46 8.84 -17.69
N LYS A 133 -10.33 9.46 -18.85
CA LYS A 133 -9.29 9.13 -19.82
C LYS A 133 -8.04 9.94 -19.50
N ILE A 134 -7.01 9.27 -19.02
CA ILE A 134 -5.71 9.88 -18.71
C ILE A 134 -4.64 9.50 -19.72
N THR A 135 -3.65 10.35 -19.87
CA THR A 135 -2.49 10.16 -20.74
C THR A 135 -1.22 9.93 -19.92
N TYR A 136 -0.13 9.50 -20.56
CA TYR A 136 1.19 9.44 -19.92
C TYR A 136 1.69 10.83 -19.51
N GLY A 137 1.25 11.89 -20.19
CA GLY A 137 1.53 13.27 -19.75
C GLY A 137 0.87 13.61 -18.41
N ASP A 138 -0.34 13.07 -18.16
CA ASP A 138 -1.01 13.22 -16.86
C ASP A 138 -0.23 12.46 -15.77
N LEU A 139 0.24 11.24 -16.07
CA LEU A 139 1.08 10.46 -15.16
C LEU A 139 2.38 11.22 -14.82
N VAL A 140 3.04 11.82 -15.81
CA VAL A 140 4.27 12.60 -15.60
C VAL A 140 4.00 13.82 -14.70
N ARG A 141 2.93 14.59 -14.99
CA ARG A 141 2.55 15.76 -14.16
C ARG A 141 2.25 15.35 -12.71
N GLU A 142 1.47 14.29 -12.54
CA GLU A 142 1.15 13.78 -11.20
C GLU A 142 2.41 13.25 -10.49
N TYR A 143 3.31 12.57 -11.21
CA TYR A 143 4.54 12.08 -10.64
C TYR A 143 5.47 13.21 -10.16
N VAL A 144 5.56 14.30 -10.94
CA VAL A 144 6.26 15.52 -10.51
C VAL A 144 5.61 16.11 -9.26
N ARG A 145 4.27 16.24 -9.24
CA ARG A 145 3.52 16.73 -8.08
C ARG A 145 3.79 15.91 -6.82
N LEU A 146 3.73 14.58 -6.94
CA LEU A 146 3.98 13.64 -5.84
C LEU A 146 5.42 13.68 -5.29
N ASN A 147 6.37 14.21 -6.06
CA ASN A 147 7.76 14.29 -5.65
C ASN A 147 8.18 15.72 -5.16
N ARG A 148 7.28 16.69 -5.22
CA ARG A 148 7.56 18.05 -4.71
C ARG A 148 7.74 18.02 -3.20
N PRO A 149 8.71 18.78 -2.66
CA PRO A 149 9.01 18.81 -1.22
C PRO A 149 7.90 19.48 -0.39
N ASP A 150 7.17 20.42 -0.98
CA ASP A 150 6.08 21.17 -0.36
C ASP A 150 4.76 20.37 -0.30
N VAL A 151 4.66 19.26 -1.02
CA VAL A 151 3.46 18.41 -0.97
C VAL A 151 3.54 17.43 0.19
N ALA A 152 2.74 17.67 1.21
CA ALA A 152 2.53 16.71 2.29
C ALA A 152 1.72 15.53 1.77
N HIS A 153 2.31 14.35 1.81
CA HIS A 153 1.59 13.12 1.51
C HIS A 153 1.09 12.51 2.80
N GLY A 154 -0.19 12.24 2.89
CA GLY A 154 -0.75 11.40 3.93
C GLY A 154 0.02 10.08 3.99
N ARG A 155 0.36 9.63 5.19
CA ARG A 155 1.03 8.34 5.38
C ARG A 155 0.07 7.24 5.00
N ALA A 156 0.49 6.36 4.11
CA ALA A 156 -0.34 5.23 3.72
C ALA A 156 -0.52 4.27 4.92
N PRO A 157 -1.74 3.96 5.34
CA PRO A 157 -1.99 3.07 6.49
C PRO A 157 -1.33 1.69 6.33
N GLN A 158 -1.24 1.22 5.10
CA GLN A 158 -0.69 -0.10 4.76
C GLN A 158 0.81 -0.23 5.07
N VAL A 159 1.54 0.87 5.24
CA VAL A 159 2.97 0.89 5.55
C VAL A 159 3.24 1.34 6.99
N CYS A 160 2.32 1.05 7.92
CA CYS A 160 2.42 1.47 9.31
C CYS A 160 3.74 1.04 9.97
N TYR A 161 4.30 -0.12 9.64
CA TYR A 161 5.62 -0.56 10.09
C TYR A 161 6.74 0.41 9.67
N ILE A 162 6.77 0.79 8.38
CA ILE A 162 7.79 1.71 7.86
C ILE A 162 7.59 3.11 8.48
N ASN A 163 6.33 3.55 8.59
CA ASN A 163 6.00 4.82 9.22
C ASN A 163 6.45 4.85 10.68
N PHE A 164 6.15 3.77 11.43
CA PHE A 164 6.59 3.63 12.82
C PHE A 164 8.10 3.72 12.95
N LEU A 165 8.86 2.93 12.19
CA LEU A 165 10.32 2.94 12.25
C LEU A 165 10.90 4.30 11.85
N SER A 166 10.34 4.96 10.85
CA SER A 166 10.75 6.30 10.46
C SER A 166 10.59 7.30 11.60
N ASP A 167 9.44 7.27 12.30
CA ASP A 167 9.20 8.15 13.45
C ASP A 167 10.08 7.80 14.63
N PHE A 168 10.25 6.51 14.90
CA PHE A 168 11.09 6.00 15.97
C PHE A 168 12.54 6.51 15.81
N PHE A 169 13.17 6.30 14.66
CA PHE A 169 14.55 6.73 14.44
C PHE A 169 14.69 8.25 14.24
N THR A 170 13.62 8.95 13.94
CA THR A 170 13.63 10.42 13.96
C THR A 170 13.66 10.98 15.37
N ALA A 171 12.96 10.32 16.29
CA ALA A 171 12.86 10.75 17.69
C ALA A 171 13.98 10.20 18.57
N GLU A 172 14.37 8.95 18.37
CA GLU A 172 15.38 8.23 19.16
C GLU A 172 16.68 8.12 18.34
N LYS A 173 17.43 9.23 18.27
CA LYS A 173 18.58 9.36 17.35
C LYS A 173 19.72 8.39 17.63
N ASP A 174 19.90 8.00 18.89
CA ASP A 174 20.96 7.07 19.31
C ASP A 174 20.53 5.60 19.23
N ALA A 175 19.27 5.33 18.86
CA ALA A 175 18.73 3.99 18.79
C ALA A 175 19.28 3.22 17.58
N VAL A 176 19.61 1.94 17.81
CA VAL A 176 20.01 1.02 16.74
C VAL A 176 18.81 0.24 16.20
N ARG A 177 18.99 -0.40 15.05
CA ARG A 177 17.91 -1.13 14.37
C ARG A 177 17.18 -2.13 15.27
N SER A 178 17.90 -2.83 16.16
CA SER A 178 17.30 -3.77 17.09
C SER A 178 16.32 -3.14 18.08
N ASP A 179 16.56 -1.87 18.46
CA ASP A 179 15.68 -1.13 19.36
C ASP A 179 14.35 -0.79 18.66
N GLY A 180 14.41 -0.34 17.42
CA GLY A 180 13.23 -0.10 16.60
C GLY A 180 12.41 -1.37 16.38
N LEU A 181 13.06 -2.52 16.18
CA LEU A 181 12.35 -3.80 16.02
C LEU A 181 11.70 -4.26 17.33
N ARG A 182 12.36 -4.05 18.48
CA ARG A 182 11.77 -4.32 19.81
C ARG A 182 10.56 -3.44 20.08
N ALA A 183 10.70 -2.14 19.85
CA ALA A 183 9.61 -1.18 20.00
C ALA A 183 8.43 -1.51 19.06
N TRP A 184 8.71 -1.93 17.82
CA TRP A 184 7.67 -2.42 16.91
C TRP A 184 6.96 -3.67 17.43
N ALA A 185 7.70 -4.63 18.00
CA ALA A 185 7.10 -5.82 18.59
C ALA A 185 6.17 -5.50 19.77
N GLU A 186 6.47 -4.43 20.52
CA GLU A 186 5.60 -3.92 21.60
C GLU A 186 4.34 -3.24 21.02
N VAL A 187 4.50 -2.33 20.05
CA VAL A 187 3.36 -1.59 19.50
C VAL A 187 2.37 -2.48 18.78
N LYS A 188 2.82 -3.57 18.17
CA LYS A 188 1.90 -4.56 17.56
C LYS A 188 0.90 -5.14 18.55
N LYS A 189 1.26 -5.22 19.83
CA LYS A 189 0.44 -5.78 20.92
C LYS A 189 -0.53 -4.76 21.53
N LEU A 190 -0.38 -3.47 21.23
CA LEU A 190 -1.27 -2.44 21.73
C LEU A 190 -2.61 -2.48 21.00
N ASP A 191 -3.68 -2.23 21.73
CA ASP A 191 -4.96 -1.92 21.11
C ASP A 191 -4.92 -0.50 20.52
N GLY A 192 -5.41 -0.34 19.28
CA GLY A 192 -5.46 0.94 18.59
C GLY A 192 -4.32 1.19 17.58
N PRO A 193 -4.01 2.44 17.26
CA PRO A 193 -3.14 2.80 16.15
C PRO A 193 -1.69 2.35 16.38
N LYS A 194 -1.09 1.73 15.35
CA LYS A 194 0.29 1.22 15.37
C LYS A 194 1.30 2.32 15.04
N THR A 195 1.35 3.37 15.87
CA THR A 195 2.19 4.57 15.67
C THR A 195 3.25 4.70 16.76
N TYR A 196 4.32 5.44 16.48
CA TYR A 196 5.33 5.78 17.48
C TYR A 196 4.74 6.53 18.68
N GLN A 197 3.79 7.43 18.44
CA GLN A 197 3.14 8.19 19.53
C GLN A 197 2.33 7.27 20.45
N ALA A 198 1.57 6.32 19.89
CA ALA A 198 0.82 5.35 20.68
C ALA A 198 1.76 4.48 21.54
N TRP A 199 2.89 4.04 20.98
CA TRP A 199 3.91 3.31 21.73
C TRP A 199 4.50 4.14 22.87
N LYS A 200 4.87 5.40 22.62
CA LYS A 200 5.43 6.31 23.61
C LYS A 200 4.45 6.56 24.76
N GLN A 201 3.19 6.77 24.45
CA GLN A 201 2.13 6.95 25.47
C GLN A 201 1.93 5.69 26.32
N ALA A 202 1.93 4.50 25.68
CA ALA A 202 1.81 3.24 26.41
C ALA A 202 3.01 2.98 27.32
N LYS A 203 4.23 3.38 26.89
CA LYS A 203 5.44 3.26 27.71
C LYS A 203 5.44 4.22 28.91
N ALA A 204 4.88 5.42 28.74
CA ALA A 204 4.78 6.40 29.82
C ALA A 204 3.73 6.04 30.89
N ARG A 205 2.81 5.12 30.59
CA ARG A 205 1.76 4.64 31.51
C ARG A 205 2.17 3.40 32.32
N ARG A 206 3.35 2.83 32.06
CA ARG A 206 3.94 1.69 32.79
C ARG A 206 4.90 2.14 33.85
#